data_c5af7efdfa6b39d6162b2bc715543486
#
_entry.id   c5af7efdfa6b39d6162b2bc715543486
#
_cell.length_a   1.000
_cell.length_b   1.000
_cell.length_c   1.000
_cell.angle_alpha   90.00
_cell.angle_beta   90.00
_cell.angle_gamma   90.00
#
_symmetry.space_group_name_H-M   'P 1'
#
loop_
_entity.id
_entity.type
_entity.pdbx_description
1 polymer ?
#
loop_
_entity_poly.entity_id
_entity_poly.type
_entity_poly.pdbx_seq_one_letter_code
_entity_poly.pdbx_strand_id
1 'polypeptide(L)'
;RNHSSAASDVYKRQTLKKDKSKTNNWLQAAQSIMTTDTFPKAISVKTMIENKTITITGIAKGSGMIEPNMATMLGFIFIDCLIPQNILQKLLKDLVDKSFNQITVDGDESTNDTVIMTSTNSVSFKNKISSIKDKRISKIKNSLLPVVKYLAEQIVRDGEGATKLINIKVESAKNSPQAKRIAKAVANLSLIHISEPTRHRR
;
A
#
# COMPACT_ATOMS: atom_id res chain seq x y z
N ARG A 1 -11.33 28.36 -0.47
CA ARG A 1 -11.52 27.71 0.85
C ARG A 1 -12.36 26.47 0.66
N ASN A 2 -11.78 25.31 0.90
CA ASN A 2 -12.37 24.00 0.62
C ASN A 2 -13.48 23.64 1.62
N HIS A 3 -14.72 23.94 1.27
CA HIS A 3 -15.89 23.46 2.05
C HIS A 3 -16.27 21.98 1.76
N SER A 4 -15.60 21.31 0.82
CA SER A 4 -15.90 19.92 0.46
C SER A 4 -15.36 18.86 1.44
N SER A 5 -14.30 19.16 2.21
CA SER A 5 -13.66 18.19 3.11
C SER A 5 -14.51 17.88 4.35
N ALA A 6 -15.12 18.90 4.98
CA ALA A 6 -15.86 18.70 6.23
C ALA A 6 -17.14 17.87 6.05
N ALA A 7 -17.88 18.07 4.97
CA ALA A 7 -19.10 17.28 4.67
C ALA A 7 -18.73 15.82 4.34
N SER A 8 -17.65 15.59 3.60
CA SER A 8 -17.12 14.26 3.31
C SER A 8 -16.69 13.52 4.59
N ASP A 9 -16.04 14.22 5.53
CA ASP A 9 -15.58 13.62 6.78
C ASP A 9 -16.73 13.27 7.73
N VAL A 10 -17.78 14.10 7.78
CA VAL A 10 -19.00 13.80 8.55
C VAL A 10 -19.72 12.58 7.97
N TYR A 11 -19.85 12.50 6.66
CA TYR A 11 -20.47 11.34 5.99
C TYR A 11 -19.69 10.04 6.24
N LYS A 12 -18.37 10.08 6.11
CA LYS A 12 -17.50 8.92 6.40
C LYS A 12 -17.61 8.45 7.84
N ARG A 13 -17.63 9.37 8.80
CA ARG A 13 -17.81 9.04 10.22
C ARG A 13 -19.19 8.45 10.53
N GLN A 14 -20.24 8.90 9.86
CA GLN A 14 -21.60 8.37 10.03
C GLN A 14 -21.72 6.96 9.46
N THR A 15 -21.10 6.67 8.32
CA THR A 15 -21.09 5.34 7.72
C THR A 15 -20.37 4.33 8.61
N LEU A 16 -19.25 4.70 9.22
CA LEU A 16 -18.50 3.86 10.17
C LEU A 16 -19.29 3.58 11.47
N LYS A 17 -20.17 4.48 11.89
CA LYS A 17 -21.00 4.28 13.10
C LYS A 17 -22.21 3.36 12.87
N LYS A 18 -22.74 3.32 11.64
CA LYS A 18 -24.01 2.62 11.34
C LYS A 18 -23.90 1.11 11.17
N ASP A 19 -22.72 0.58 10.88
CA ASP A 19 -22.62 -0.80 10.41
C ASP A 19 -21.53 -1.62 11.13
N LYS A 20 -21.80 -1.92 12.40
CA LYS A 20 -20.92 -2.82 13.18
C LYS A 20 -21.06 -4.30 12.78
N SER A 21 -21.99 -4.67 11.91
CA SER A 21 -22.40 -6.08 11.68
C SER A 21 -22.07 -6.64 10.30
N LYS A 22 -21.58 -5.85 9.34
CA LYS A 22 -21.41 -6.32 7.94
C LYS A 22 -19.95 -6.46 7.53
N THR A 23 -19.63 -7.62 7.01
CA THR A 23 -18.30 -8.03 6.46
C THR A 23 -17.81 -7.17 5.29
N ASN A 24 -18.66 -6.31 4.72
CA ASN A 24 -18.36 -5.50 3.54
C ASN A 24 -17.80 -4.09 3.86
N ASN A 25 -17.62 -3.73 5.14
CA ASN A 25 -17.17 -2.38 5.52
C ASN A 25 -15.78 -2.03 4.96
N TRP A 26 -14.88 -2.99 4.85
CA TRP A 26 -13.55 -2.76 4.27
C TRP A 26 -13.59 -2.47 2.78
N LEU A 27 -14.47 -3.16 2.04
CA LEU A 27 -14.67 -2.88 0.62
C LEU A 27 -15.29 -1.50 0.40
N GLN A 28 -16.29 -1.14 1.20
CA GLN A 28 -16.90 0.19 1.17
C GLN A 28 -15.88 1.28 1.54
N ALA A 29 -15.02 1.04 2.53
CA ALA A 29 -13.94 1.95 2.89
C ALA A 29 -12.94 2.13 1.72
N ALA A 30 -12.55 1.04 1.06
CA ALA A 30 -11.70 1.09 -0.12
C ALA A 30 -12.36 1.86 -1.27
N GLN A 31 -13.64 1.64 -1.53
CA GLN A 31 -14.42 2.39 -2.52
C GLN A 31 -14.51 3.90 -2.20
N SER A 32 -14.64 4.23 -0.91
CA SER A 32 -14.81 5.63 -0.46
C SER A 32 -13.56 6.49 -0.62
N ILE A 33 -12.36 5.88 -0.75
CA ILE A 33 -11.11 6.61 -0.93
C ILE A 33 -10.68 6.71 -2.41
N MET A 34 -11.37 6.00 -3.31
CA MET A 34 -11.11 6.05 -4.75
C MET A 34 -11.32 7.47 -5.31
N THR A 35 -10.52 7.79 -6.33
CA THR A 35 -10.65 9.03 -7.12
C THR A 35 -10.79 8.69 -8.60
N THR A 36 -9.67 8.50 -9.28
CA THR A 36 -9.60 8.03 -10.68
C THR A 36 -9.46 6.51 -10.78
N ASP A 37 -9.34 5.84 -9.65
CA ASP A 37 -9.27 4.38 -9.58
C ASP A 37 -10.48 3.72 -10.25
N THR A 38 -10.27 2.65 -11.02
CA THR A 38 -11.36 1.94 -11.71
C THR A 38 -11.94 0.81 -10.86
N PHE A 39 -11.20 0.33 -9.85
CA PHE A 39 -11.66 -0.68 -8.90
C PHE A 39 -11.07 -0.47 -7.49
N PRO A 40 -11.79 -0.91 -6.45
CA PRO A 40 -11.32 -0.80 -5.08
C PRO A 40 -10.19 -1.80 -4.80
N LYS A 41 -9.12 -1.35 -4.12
CA LYS A 41 -7.97 -2.16 -3.77
C LYS A 41 -8.03 -2.52 -2.30
N ALA A 42 -8.41 -3.76 -2.01
CA ALA A 42 -8.56 -4.28 -0.66
C ALA A 42 -8.12 -5.73 -0.56
N ILE A 43 -7.54 -6.12 0.56
CA ILE A 43 -7.14 -7.48 0.87
C ILE A 43 -7.20 -7.71 2.37
N SER A 44 -7.65 -8.90 2.78
CA SER A 44 -7.60 -9.35 4.16
C SER A 44 -7.04 -10.76 4.24
N VAL A 45 -6.08 -10.98 5.12
CA VAL A 45 -5.46 -12.30 5.37
C VAL A 45 -5.47 -12.63 6.83
N LYS A 46 -5.50 -13.93 7.15
CA LYS A 46 -5.39 -14.45 8.50
C LYS A 46 -4.11 -15.27 8.64
N THR A 47 -3.41 -15.11 9.73
CA THR A 47 -2.21 -15.88 10.06
C THR A 47 -2.26 -16.38 11.51
N MET A 48 -1.63 -17.51 11.78
CA MET A 48 -1.58 -18.11 13.13
C MET A 48 -0.25 -17.79 13.79
N ILE A 49 -0.29 -17.16 14.97
CA ILE A 49 0.89 -16.84 15.78
C ILE A 49 0.57 -17.20 17.25
N GLU A 50 1.36 -18.09 17.86
CA GLU A 50 1.15 -18.58 19.23
C GLU A 50 -0.30 -19.05 19.47
N ASN A 51 -0.85 -19.86 18.57
CA ASN A 51 -2.22 -20.37 18.62
C ASN A 51 -3.31 -19.28 18.60
N LYS A 52 -2.97 -18.05 18.21
CA LYS A 52 -3.92 -16.95 18.01
C LYS A 52 -4.03 -16.61 16.54
N THR A 53 -5.24 -16.47 16.06
CA THR A 53 -5.50 -15.97 14.72
C THR A 53 -5.32 -14.47 14.71
N ILE A 54 -4.39 -13.99 13.89
CA ILE A 54 -4.13 -12.57 13.62
C ILE A 54 -4.70 -12.23 12.26
N THR A 55 -5.48 -11.16 12.21
CA THR A 55 -6.05 -10.63 10.96
C THR A 55 -5.29 -9.40 10.53
N ILE A 56 -4.91 -9.37 9.26
CA ILE A 56 -4.27 -8.25 8.59
C ILE A 56 -5.19 -7.82 7.46
N THR A 57 -5.58 -6.55 7.45
CA THR A 57 -6.39 -5.96 6.39
C THR A 57 -5.68 -4.75 5.81
N GLY A 58 -5.61 -4.66 4.50
CA GLY A 58 -5.07 -3.52 3.80
C GLY A 58 -6.05 -2.98 2.76
N ILE A 59 -6.11 -1.67 2.63
CA ILE A 59 -6.79 -0.95 1.56
C ILE A 59 -5.84 0.08 0.98
N ALA A 60 -5.95 0.34 -0.32
CA ALA A 60 -5.16 1.35 -0.98
C ALA A 60 -5.95 2.04 -2.10
N LYS A 61 -5.46 3.21 -2.53
CA LYS A 61 -5.94 3.91 -3.71
C LYS A 61 -4.78 4.53 -4.47
N GLY A 62 -4.93 4.70 -5.76
CA GLY A 62 -4.01 5.37 -6.67
C GLY A 62 -4.06 4.74 -8.05
N SER A 63 -3.97 5.57 -9.09
CA SER A 63 -3.98 5.16 -10.51
C SER A 63 -3.13 6.06 -11.42
N GLY A 64 -2.75 7.26 -10.98
CA GLY A 64 -1.90 8.21 -11.72
C GLY A 64 -1.02 9.04 -10.80
N MET A 65 0.03 9.67 -11.35
CA MET A 65 1.11 10.37 -10.64
C MET A 65 1.75 9.47 -9.58
N ILE A 66 2.24 8.31 -10.02
CA ILE A 66 2.81 7.30 -9.12
C ILE A 66 4.24 6.99 -9.53
N GLU A 67 5.16 7.71 -8.92
CA GLU A 67 6.54 7.30 -8.72
C GLU A 67 6.91 7.56 -7.27
N PRO A 68 6.82 6.55 -6.38
CA PRO A 68 7.00 6.79 -4.96
C PRO A 68 8.43 7.19 -4.62
N ASN A 69 8.60 8.44 -4.50
CA ASN A 69 9.34 9.18 -3.54
C ASN A 69 8.40 10.25 -2.95
N MET A 70 7.14 10.24 -3.37
CA MET A 70 5.92 10.91 -2.86
C MET A 70 4.89 11.14 -3.99
N ALA A 71 3.85 10.29 -4.16
CA ALA A 71 2.77 10.42 -5.15
C ALA A 71 1.37 10.33 -4.54
N THR A 72 0.29 10.57 -5.29
CA THR A 72 -1.10 10.65 -4.82
C THR A 72 -1.68 9.31 -4.35
N MET A 73 -0.84 8.46 -3.78
CA MET A 73 -1.19 7.16 -3.26
C MET A 73 -1.55 7.21 -1.79
N LEU A 74 -2.61 6.54 -1.41
CA LEU A 74 -2.94 6.29 -0.01
C LEU A 74 -2.97 4.78 0.26
N GLY A 75 -2.27 4.36 1.31
CA GLY A 75 -2.30 2.98 1.79
C GLY A 75 -2.64 2.94 3.28
N PHE A 76 -3.58 2.07 3.65
CA PHE A 76 -3.96 1.87 5.04
C PHE A 76 -3.87 0.39 5.36
N ILE A 77 -3.09 0.05 6.40
CA ILE A 77 -2.85 -1.33 6.82
C ILE A 77 -3.25 -1.45 8.28
N PHE A 78 -4.07 -2.44 8.58
CA PHE A 78 -4.58 -2.72 9.91
C PHE A 78 -4.16 -4.12 10.33
N ILE A 79 -3.66 -4.22 11.55
CA ILE A 79 -3.36 -5.51 12.19
C ILE A 79 -4.03 -5.56 13.56
N ASP A 80 -4.66 -6.67 13.87
CA ASP A 80 -5.44 -6.78 15.12
C ASP A 80 -4.61 -7.11 16.36
N CYS A 81 -3.35 -7.52 16.23
CA CYS A 81 -2.49 -7.79 17.37
C CYS A 81 -1.75 -6.55 17.90
N LEU A 82 -1.47 -6.55 19.20
CA LEU A 82 -0.75 -5.48 19.89
C LEU A 82 0.73 -5.44 19.49
N ILE A 83 1.14 -4.37 18.82
CA ILE A 83 2.53 -4.07 18.45
C ILE A 83 2.87 -2.65 18.94
N PRO A 84 3.97 -2.47 19.70
CA PRO A 84 4.42 -1.14 20.11
C PRO A 84 4.72 -0.23 18.91
N GLN A 85 4.40 1.06 19.04
CA GLN A 85 4.51 2.04 17.96
C GLN A 85 5.90 2.11 17.32
N ASN A 86 6.96 2.09 18.12
CA ASN A 86 8.33 2.14 17.64
C ASN A 86 8.72 0.92 16.79
N ILE A 87 8.14 -0.25 17.08
CA ILE A 87 8.34 -1.49 16.30
C ILE A 87 7.47 -1.42 15.05
N LEU A 88 6.23 -0.98 15.18
CA LEU A 88 5.29 -0.82 14.06
C LEU A 88 5.85 0.12 12.99
N GLN A 89 6.45 1.24 13.40
CA GLN A 89 7.05 2.21 12.47
C GLN A 89 8.26 1.63 11.72
N LYS A 90 9.14 0.89 12.42
CA LYS A 90 10.29 0.22 11.77
C LYS A 90 9.82 -0.86 10.79
N LEU A 91 8.78 -1.61 11.16
CA LEU A 91 8.19 -2.64 10.32
C LEU A 91 7.56 -2.02 9.07
N LEU A 92 6.78 -0.94 9.23
CA LEU A 92 6.17 -0.21 8.12
C LEU A 92 7.21 0.29 7.13
N LYS A 93 8.29 0.92 7.60
CA LYS A 93 9.36 1.41 6.73
C LYS A 93 9.95 0.30 5.87
N ASP A 94 10.33 -0.82 6.47
CA ASP A 94 10.88 -1.95 5.72
C ASP A 94 9.88 -2.57 4.72
N LEU A 95 8.59 -2.60 5.06
CA LEU A 95 7.53 -3.10 4.19
C LEU A 95 7.30 -2.16 2.99
N VAL A 96 7.23 -0.86 3.21
CA VAL A 96 7.04 0.16 2.17
C VAL A 96 8.23 0.15 1.20
N ASP A 97 9.45 0.06 1.70
CA ASP A 97 10.66 -0.02 0.86
C ASP A 97 10.69 -1.26 -0.05
N LYS A 98 9.95 -2.33 0.33
CA LYS A 98 9.87 -3.60 -0.43
C LYS A 98 8.59 -3.76 -1.25
N SER A 99 7.72 -2.76 -1.27
CA SER A 99 6.43 -2.79 -1.96
C SER A 99 6.13 -1.47 -2.66
N PHE A 100 5.48 -0.54 -2.02
CA PHE A 100 5.06 0.73 -2.61
C PHE A 100 6.21 1.55 -3.19
N ASN A 101 7.38 1.56 -2.55
CA ASN A 101 8.56 2.23 -3.09
C ASN A 101 9.24 1.47 -4.26
N GLN A 102 8.68 0.36 -4.72
CA GLN A 102 9.17 -0.43 -5.86
C GLN A 102 8.33 -0.25 -7.13
N ILE A 103 7.23 0.49 -7.07
CA ILE A 103 6.35 0.68 -8.23
C ILE A 103 6.54 2.06 -8.86
N THR A 104 6.15 2.18 -10.11
CA THR A 104 5.92 3.44 -10.83
C THR A 104 4.80 3.22 -11.86
N VAL A 105 4.02 4.26 -12.16
CA VAL A 105 2.97 4.23 -13.19
C VAL A 105 3.33 5.15 -14.34
N ASP A 106 3.67 6.38 -14.07
CA ASP A 106 3.90 7.43 -15.08
C ASP A 106 5.22 8.19 -14.88
N GLY A 107 6.00 7.83 -13.86
CA GLY A 107 7.27 8.49 -13.54
C GLY A 107 7.13 9.85 -12.86
N ASP A 108 5.90 10.30 -12.58
CA ASP A 108 5.64 11.58 -11.95
C ASP A 108 5.60 11.45 -10.42
N GLU A 109 6.41 12.25 -9.74
CA GLU A 109 6.44 12.31 -8.28
C GLU A 109 5.32 13.23 -7.74
N SER A 110 4.58 12.76 -6.73
CA SER A 110 3.61 13.59 -6.01
C SER A 110 4.08 13.87 -4.58
N THR A 111 3.61 14.96 -4.00
CA THR A 111 3.95 15.39 -2.63
C THR A 111 3.07 14.81 -1.53
N ASN A 112 2.09 13.94 -1.86
CA ASN A 112 0.99 13.57 -0.95
C ASN A 112 0.89 12.08 -0.63
N ASP A 113 1.91 11.26 -0.95
CA ASP A 113 1.91 9.83 -0.63
C ASP A 113 1.88 9.58 0.87
N THR A 114 1.00 8.70 1.25
CA THR A 114 0.89 8.34 2.65
C THR A 114 0.56 6.85 2.81
N VAL A 115 1.37 6.15 3.60
CA VAL A 115 1.05 4.80 4.07
C VAL A 115 0.97 4.80 5.59
N ILE A 116 -0.19 4.39 6.11
CA ILE A 116 -0.46 4.32 7.55
C ILE A 116 -0.65 2.85 7.94
N MET A 117 0.03 2.43 9.00
CA MET A 117 -0.19 1.11 9.61
C MET A 117 -0.65 1.27 11.05
N THR A 118 -1.76 0.60 11.39
CA THR A 118 -2.40 0.68 12.70
C THR A 118 -2.52 -0.70 13.32
N SER A 119 -2.16 -0.79 14.60
CA SER A 119 -2.43 -1.93 15.45
C SER A 119 -3.71 -1.66 16.27
N THR A 120 -4.73 -2.49 16.12
CA THR A 120 -6.03 -2.29 16.81
C THR A 120 -6.04 -2.85 18.23
N ASN A 121 -5.03 -3.64 18.59
CA ASN A 121 -4.88 -4.26 19.91
C ASN A 121 -6.02 -5.21 20.33
N SER A 122 -6.82 -5.70 19.38
CA SER A 122 -7.92 -6.62 19.65
C SER A 122 -7.43 -8.01 20.07
N VAL A 123 -6.22 -8.39 19.61
CA VAL A 123 -5.56 -9.64 20.00
C VAL A 123 -4.26 -9.33 20.74
N SER A 124 -4.12 -9.83 21.97
CA SER A 124 -2.91 -9.66 22.78
C SER A 124 -2.19 -10.99 22.96
N PHE A 125 -0.87 -10.97 22.97
CA PHE A 125 -0.05 -12.12 23.33
C PHE A 125 0.14 -12.18 24.86
N LYS A 126 0.42 -13.39 25.40
CA LYS A 126 0.70 -13.56 26.82
C LYS A 126 1.86 -12.66 27.28
N ASN A 127 2.93 -12.64 26.50
CA ASN A 127 4.06 -11.76 26.71
C ASN A 127 4.04 -10.62 25.70
N LYS A 128 4.20 -9.38 26.14
CA LYS A 128 4.25 -8.21 25.25
C LYS A 128 5.43 -8.30 24.28
N ILE A 129 5.23 -7.88 23.06
CA ILE A 129 6.32 -7.71 22.09
C ILE A 129 7.13 -6.48 22.52
N SER A 130 8.43 -6.64 22.75
CA SER A 130 9.31 -5.57 23.22
C SER A 130 10.45 -5.24 22.26
N SER A 131 10.71 -6.09 21.26
CA SER A 131 11.81 -5.93 20.31
C SER A 131 11.41 -6.26 18.88
N ILE A 132 12.02 -5.58 17.92
CA ILE A 132 11.91 -5.90 16.50
C ILE A 132 12.48 -7.29 16.15
N LYS A 133 13.38 -7.82 17.01
CA LYS A 133 13.98 -9.16 16.87
C LYS A 133 13.09 -10.29 17.39
N ASP A 134 11.92 -9.98 17.95
CA ASP A 134 10.98 -10.99 18.41
C ASP A 134 10.55 -11.90 17.25
N LYS A 135 10.59 -13.22 17.45
CA LYS A 135 10.23 -14.23 16.43
C LYS A 135 8.82 -14.03 15.88
N ARG A 136 7.89 -13.49 16.69
CA ARG A 136 6.53 -13.16 16.26
C ARG A 136 6.54 -12.05 15.22
N ILE A 137 7.41 -11.04 15.37
CA ILE A 137 7.56 -9.95 14.39
C ILE A 137 8.01 -10.48 13.04
N SER A 138 8.92 -11.45 12.99
CA SER A 138 9.31 -12.08 11.73
C SER A 138 8.14 -12.79 11.05
N LYS A 139 7.30 -13.51 11.81
CA LYS A 139 6.09 -14.16 11.29
C LYS A 139 5.06 -13.14 10.80
N ILE A 140 4.82 -12.07 11.59
CA ILE A 140 3.94 -10.96 11.23
C ILE A 140 4.42 -10.31 9.92
N LYS A 141 5.70 -10.01 9.81
CA LYS A 141 6.30 -9.42 8.62
C LYS A 141 6.12 -10.30 7.37
N ASN A 142 6.33 -11.61 7.52
CA ASN A 142 6.12 -12.57 6.41
C ASN A 142 4.67 -12.61 5.94
N SER A 143 3.70 -12.35 6.81
CA SER A 143 2.28 -12.26 6.45
C SER A 143 1.89 -10.87 5.91
N LEU A 144 2.53 -9.80 6.37
CA LEU A 144 2.30 -8.43 5.92
C LEU A 144 2.89 -8.16 4.53
N LEU A 145 4.07 -8.70 4.24
CA LEU A 145 4.77 -8.42 2.98
C LEU A 145 3.96 -8.80 1.73
N PRO A 146 3.30 -9.97 1.64
CA PRO A 146 2.40 -10.26 0.53
C PRO A 146 1.23 -9.30 0.41
N VAL A 147 0.66 -8.83 1.55
CA VAL A 147 -0.45 -7.87 1.57
C VAL A 147 -0.04 -6.54 0.94
N VAL A 148 1.07 -5.96 1.38
CA VAL A 148 1.54 -4.67 0.85
C VAL A 148 2.02 -4.77 -0.59
N LYS A 149 2.62 -5.90 -0.99
CA LYS A 149 3.00 -6.16 -2.39
C LYS A 149 1.78 -6.29 -3.28
N TYR A 150 0.75 -7.01 -2.83
CA TYR A 150 -0.51 -7.11 -3.56
C TYR A 150 -1.13 -5.72 -3.79
N LEU A 151 -1.25 -4.90 -2.74
CA LEU A 151 -1.80 -3.55 -2.87
C LEU A 151 -0.99 -2.68 -3.82
N ALA A 152 0.34 -2.71 -3.73
CA ALA A 152 1.22 -1.99 -4.64
C ALA A 152 1.04 -2.45 -6.10
N GLU A 153 0.93 -3.76 -6.33
CA GLU A 153 0.67 -4.31 -7.67
C GLU A 153 -0.70 -3.90 -8.20
N GLN A 154 -1.77 -3.89 -7.36
CA GLN A 154 -3.10 -3.45 -7.79
C GLN A 154 -3.11 -1.98 -8.20
N ILE A 155 -2.31 -1.12 -7.57
CA ILE A 155 -2.15 0.28 -7.98
C ILE A 155 -1.57 0.36 -9.41
N VAL A 156 -0.51 -0.39 -9.69
CA VAL A 156 0.10 -0.41 -11.04
C VAL A 156 -0.84 -1.00 -12.09
N ARG A 157 -1.60 -2.04 -11.73
CA ARG A 157 -2.60 -2.65 -12.63
C ARG A 157 -3.73 -1.71 -13.00
N ASP A 158 -4.06 -0.78 -12.11
CA ASP A 158 -5.09 0.25 -12.29
C ASP A 158 -4.50 1.59 -12.78
N GLY A 159 -3.27 1.58 -13.26
CA GLY A 159 -2.60 2.78 -13.77
C GLY A 159 -3.38 3.41 -14.91
N GLU A 160 -3.53 4.73 -14.90
CA GLU A 160 -4.22 5.49 -15.95
C GLU A 160 -3.59 5.21 -17.32
N GLY A 161 -4.41 4.73 -18.28
CA GLY A 161 -3.95 4.35 -19.62
C GLY A 161 -3.09 3.08 -19.68
N ALA A 162 -2.88 2.37 -18.56
CA ALA A 162 -2.06 1.17 -18.53
C ALA A 162 -2.74 0.01 -19.27
N THR A 163 -2.06 -0.52 -20.28
CA THR A 163 -2.50 -1.70 -21.04
C THR A 163 -1.73 -2.95 -20.65
N LYS A 164 -0.59 -2.81 -19.95
CA LYS A 164 0.31 -3.90 -19.58
C LYS A 164 0.93 -3.66 -18.21
N LEU A 165 1.12 -4.75 -17.45
CA LEU A 165 1.96 -4.76 -16.25
C LEU A 165 3.36 -5.22 -16.63
N ILE A 166 4.37 -4.38 -16.37
CA ILE A 166 5.77 -4.69 -16.66
C ILE A 166 6.50 -4.97 -15.35
N ASN A 167 7.17 -6.13 -15.27
CA ASN A 167 8.04 -6.47 -14.16
C ASN A 167 9.50 -6.37 -14.58
N ILE A 168 10.27 -5.51 -13.92
CA ILE A 168 11.69 -5.34 -14.17
C ILE A 168 12.49 -5.99 -13.05
N LYS A 169 13.30 -6.99 -13.40
CA LYS A 169 14.20 -7.68 -12.48
C LYS A 169 15.64 -7.32 -12.83
N VAL A 170 16.37 -6.79 -11.87
CA VAL A 170 17.81 -6.51 -12.00
C VAL A 170 18.59 -7.52 -11.20
N GLU A 171 19.43 -8.29 -11.88
CA GLU A 171 20.30 -9.30 -11.29
C GLU A 171 21.76 -8.82 -11.30
N SER A 172 22.58 -9.37 -10.40
CA SER A 172 24.03 -9.10 -10.30
C SER A 172 24.41 -7.64 -10.06
N ALA A 173 23.51 -6.82 -9.54
CA ALA A 173 23.86 -5.48 -9.10
C ALA A 173 24.69 -5.52 -7.81
N LYS A 174 25.56 -4.51 -7.63
CA LYS A 174 26.45 -4.40 -6.46
C LYS A 174 25.70 -4.37 -5.13
N ASN A 175 24.51 -3.76 -5.12
CA ASN A 175 23.63 -3.66 -3.95
C ASN A 175 22.18 -3.33 -4.36
N SER A 176 21.24 -3.46 -3.42
CA SER A 176 19.83 -3.21 -3.66
C SER A 176 19.52 -1.75 -4.11
N PRO A 177 20.12 -0.69 -3.56
CA PRO A 177 19.93 0.68 -4.07
C PRO A 177 20.34 0.86 -5.53
N GLN A 178 21.44 0.23 -5.96
CA GLN A 178 21.87 0.27 -7.37
C GLN A 178 20.89 -0.48 -8.26
N ALA A 179 20.44 -1.67 -7.86
CA ALA A 179 19.44 -2.43 -8.58
C ALA A 179 18.15 -1.62 -8.77
N LYS A 180 17.67 -0.97 -7.70
CA LYS A 180 16.49 -0.12 -7.74
C LYS A 180 16.64 1.06 -8.72
N ARG A 181 17.78 1.75 -8.71
CA ARG A 181 18.03 2.87 -9.64
C ARG A 181 18.01 2.41 -11.09
N ILE A 182 18.64 1.27 -11.39
CA ILE A 182 18.64 0.69 -12.74
C ILE A 182 17.21 0.32 -13.16
N ALA A 183 16.46 -0.40 -12.29
CA ALA A 183 15.10 -0.80 -12.59
C ALA A 183 14.18 0.40 -12.86
N LYS A 184 14.26 1.46 -12.03
CA LYS A 184 13.49 2.68 -12.22
C LYS A 184 13.87 3.42 -13.52
N ALA A 185 15.14 3.53 -13.84
CA ALA A 185 15.58 4.15 -15.09
C ALA A 185 15.01 3.42 -16.31
N VAL A 186 15.00 2.08 -16.29
CA VAL A 186 14.40 1.27 -17.37
C VAL A 186 12.88 1.44 -17.40
N ALA A 187 12.21 1.44 -16.24
CA ALA A 187 10.77 1.63 -16.16
C ALA A 187 10.33 2.97 -16.76
N ASN A 188 11.01 4.05 -16.39
CA ASN A 188 10.68 5.40 -16.86
C ASN A 188 10.94 5.57 -18.36
N LEU A 189 11.99 4.94 -18.91
CA LEU A 189 12.21 4.93 -20.38
C LEU A 189 11.11 4.16 -21.10
N SER A 190 10.69 3.02 -20.61
CA SER A 190 9.62 2.21 -21.19
C SER A 190 8.28 2.94 -21.17
N LEU A 191 7.98 3.68 -20.11
CA LEU A 191 6.78 4.51 -19.99
C LEU A 191 6.75 5.60 -21.05
N ILE A 192 7.86 6.30 -21.32
CA ILE A 192 7.96 7.31 -22.39
C ILE A 192 7.69 6.69 -23.77
N HIS A 193 8.17 5.48 -24.03
CA HIS A 193 7.97 4.82 -25.31
C HIS A 193 6.60 4.13 -25.48
N ILE A 194 5.94 3.75 -24.38
CA ILE A 194 4.66 3.03 -24.40
C ILE A 194 3.48 4.00 -24.25
N SER A 195 3.62 5.06 -23.45
CA SER A 195 2.54 6.01 -23.21
C SER A 195 2.46 7.15 -24.21
N GLU A 196 3.47 7.35 -25.03
CA GLU A 196 3.42 8.24 -26.21
C GLU A 196 3.57 7.46 -27.53
N PRO A 197 2.60 6.61 -27.92
CA PRO A 197 2.54 6.19 -29.29
C PRO A 197 2.04 7.40 -30.09
N THR A 198 2.99 8.11 -30.73
CA THR A 198 2.67 9.11 -31.73
C THR A 198 2.07 10.44 -31.25
N ARG A 199 2.82 11.27 -30.56
CA ARG A 199 2.78 12.69 -30.91
C ARG A 199 3.42 12.82 -32.30
N HIS A 200 2.69 12.44 -33.33
CA HIS A 200 3.07 12.78 -34.65
C HIS A 200 3.18 14.30 -34.77
N ARG A 201 4.37 14.76 -35.10
CA ARG A 201 4.65 16.09 -35.61
C ARG A 201 3.57 16.48 -36.63
N ARG A 202 2.86 17.53 -36.32
CA ARG A 202 2.26 18.40 -37.32
C ARG A 202 3.04 19.70 -37.35
#